data_16164a53f3fe92e92533221493b67774
#
_entry.id   16164a53f3fe92e92533221493b67774
#
_cell.length_a   1.000
_cell.length_b   1.000
_cell.length_c   1.000
_cell.angle_alpha   90.00
_cell.angle_beta   90.00
_cell.angle_gamma   90.00
#
_symmetry.space_group_name_H-M   'P 1'
#
loop_
_entity.id
_entity.type
_entity.pdbx_description
1 polymer ?
#
loop_
_entity_poly.entity_id
_entity_poly.type
_entity_poly.pdbx_seq_one_letter_code
_entity_poly.pdbx_strand_id
1 'polypeptide(L)'
;MATDLLECPPKDEGHTLVDDLLGEQQLLTPIGRFSLKRENGSLPAQAKYYRELIPLTLPAAGQQYAFAVDLDACTGCKACVTACHSLNGLDEGETWRDVGTLFGGTGAEPIQQTVTTACHHCLDPACMNGCPVNAYDKDPVTGIVRHLDDQCIGCQYCILKCPYDVPKYSKKRGIVRKCDMCSGRLAAGEAPA
;
A
#
# COMPACT_ATOMS: atom_id res chain seq x y z
N MET A 1 -20.76 14.32 -30.03
CA MET A 1 -20.50 14.37 -28.58
C MET A 1 -19.02 14.55 -28.44
N ALA A 2 -18.64 15.67 -27.91
CA ALA A 2 -17.36 16.32 -28.15
C ALA A 2 -16.16 15.48 -27.66
N THR A 3 -15.31 15.13 -28.59
CA THR A 3 -13.91 14.79 -28.34
C THR A 3 -13.20 16.10 -28.05
N ASP A 4 -13.10 16.46 -26.76
CA ASP A 4 -12.13 17.47 -26.35
C ASP A 4 -10.73 16.90 -26.61
N LEU A 5 -10.24 17.18 -27.79
CA LEU A 5 -8.84 17.09 -28.13
C LEU A 5 -8.16 18.13 -27.25
N LEU A 6 -7.31 17.69 -26.35
CA LEU A 6 -6.38 18.57 -25.62
C LEU A 6 -5.60 19.36 -26.68
N GLU A 7 -5.95 20.62 -26.86
CA GLU A 7 -5.20 21.52 -27.71
C GLU A 7 -3.78 21.64 -27.15
N CYS A 8 -2.81 21.35 -27.99
CA CYS A 8 -1.40 21.55 -27.69
C CYS A 8 -1.19 23.04 -27.38
N PRO A 9 -0.56 23.43 -26.27
CA PRO A 9 -0.29 24.82 -25.99
C PRO A 9 0.59 25.43 -27.11
N PRO A 10 0.46 26.75 -27.37
CA PRO A 10 1.23 27.39 -28.41
C PRO A 10 2.73 27.23 -28.12
N LYS A 11 3.50 26.97 -29.19
CA LYS A 11 4.96 26.78 -29.11
C LYS A 11 5.61 28.10 -28.70
N ASP A 12 6.01 28.21 -27.44
CA ASP A 12 6.84 29.32 -26.97
C ASP A 12 8.31 29.13 -27.37
N GLU A 13 9.04 30.23 -27.48
CA GLU A 13 10.49 30.25 -27.76
C GLU A 13 11.26 29.51 -26.65
N GLY A 14 11.53 28.25 -26.85
CA GLY A 14 12.17 27.34 -25.87
C GLY A 14 11.63 25.92 -25.93
N HIS A 15 10.55 25.69 -26.68
CA HIS A 15 9.99 24.35 -26.86
C HIS A 15 10.89 23.51 -27.76
N THR A 16 11.32 22.36 -27.25
CA THR A 16 12.26 21.48 -27.95
C THR A 16 11.52 20.28 -28.59
N LEU A 17 12.15 19.60 -29.54
CA LEU A 17 11.65 18.35 -30.10
C LEU A 17 11.39 17.29 -29.01
N VAL A 18 12.13 17.33 -27.90
CA VAL A 18 11.96 16.43 -26.77
C VAL A 18 10.65 16.70 -26.05
N ASP A 19 10.26 17.96 -25.92
CA ASP A 19 8.98 18.34 -25.30
C ASP A 19 7.80 17.91 -26.18
N ASP A 20 7.94 18.01 -27.51
CA ASP A 20 6.93 17.49 -28.45
C ASP A 20 6.78 15.96 -28.29
N LEU A 21 7.87 15.20 -28.23
CA LEU A 21 7.87 13.75 -28.09
C LEU A 21 7.33 13.30 -26.72
N LEU A 22 7.66 14.01 -25.65
CA LEU A 22 7.13 13.74 -24.31
C LEU A 22 5.63 14.03 -24.25
N GLY A 23 5.19 15.13 -24.89
CA GLY A 23 3.77 15.45 -25.03
C GLY A 23 3.00 14.38 -25.82
N GLU A 24 3.55 13.89 -26.92
CA GLU A 24 2.97 12.78 -27.68
C GLU A 24 2.90 11.48 -26.87
N GLN A 25 3.94 11.14 -26.10
CA GLN A 25 3.93 9.97 -25.21
C GLN A 25 2.87 10.08 -24.12
N GLN A 26 2.68 11.25 -23.52
CA GLN A 26 1.63 11.48 -22.53
C GLN A 26 0.22 11.35 -23.13
N LEU A 27 0.04 11.80 -24.37
CA LEU A 27 -1.24 11.66 -25.07
C LEU A 27 -1.56 10.21 -25.48
N LEU A 28 -0.52 9.40 -25.76
CA LEU A 28 -0.66 8.03 -26.26
C LEU A 28 -0.87 7.00 -25.15
N THR A 29 -0.46 7.28 -23.89
CA THR A 29 -0.57 6.27 -22.82
C THR A 29 -1.91 6.32 -22.09
N PRO A 30 -2.66 5.20 -22.06
CA PRO A 30 -3.88 5.10 -21.24
C PRO A 30 -3.61 5.39 -19.75
N ILE A 31 -2.40 5.10 -19.28
CA ILE A 31 -1.92 5.34 -17.91
C ILE A 31 -1.79 6.84 -17.63
N GLY A 32 -1.22 7.61 -18.55
CA GLY A 32 -1.12 9.07 -18.42
C GLY A 32 -2.49 9.74 -18.32
N ARG A 33 -3.45 9.32 -19.15
CA ARG A 33 -4.85 9.79 -19.07
C ARG A 33 -5.53 9.42 -17.75
N PHE A 34 -5.23 8.25 -17.22
CA PHE A 34 -5.73 7.80 -15.92
C PHE A 34 -5.16 8.63 -14.76
N SER A 35 -3.85 8.92 -14.80
CA SER A 35 -3.18 9.76 -13.80
C SER A 35 -3.73 11.18 -13.79
N LEU A 36 -3.84 11.83 -14.95
CA LEU A 36 -4.40 13.18 -15.08
C LEU A 36 -5.84 13.27 -14.57
N LYS A 37 -6.69 12.27 -14.85
CA LYS A 37 -8.06 12.23 -14.29
C LYS A 37 -8.06 12.13 -12.77
N ARG A 38 -7.05 11.49 -12.19
CA ARG A 38 -6.94 11.30 -10.74
C ARG A 38 -6.39 12.55 -10.05
N GLU A 39 -5.43 13.23 -10.64
CA GLU A 39 -4.90 14.51 -10.17
C GLU A 39 -5.98 15.58 -10.11
N ASN A 40 -6.92 15.57 -11.04
CA ASN A 40 -8.08 16.46 -11.07
C ASN A 40 -9.22 16.05 -10.13
N GLY A 41 -8.97 15.12 -9.18
CA GLY A 41 -9.95 14.73 -8.15
C GLY A 41 -11.11 13.85 -8.65
N SER A 42 -11.09 13.39 -9.90
CA SER A 42 -12.10 12.45 -10.38
C SER A 42 -11.83 11.04 -9.86
N LEU A 43 -12.82 10.46 -9.18
CA LEU A 43 -12.75 9.08 -8.73
C LEU A 43 -12.74 8.12 -9.92
N PRO A 44 -11.94 7.02 -9.87
CA PRO A 44 -12.04 5.96 -10.87
C PRO A 44 -13.46 5.41 -10.94
N ALA A 45 -13.90 5.01 -12.12
CA ALA A 45 -15.25 4.45 -12.31
C ALA A 45 -15.54 3.24 -11.41
N GLN A 46 -14.49 2.49 -11.03
CA GLN A 46 -14.55 1.36 -10.12
C GLN A 46 -14.73 1.77 -8.64
N ALA A 47 -14.53 3.03 -8.28
CA ALA A 47 -14.65 3.48 -6.89
C ALA A 47 -16.01 3.15 -6.27
N LYS A 48 -17.08 3.17 -7.07
CA LYS A 48 -18.43 2.77 -6.66
C LYS A 48 -18.55 1.30 -6.20
N TYR A 49 -17.62 0.43 -6.60
CA TYR A 49 -17.66 -0.99 -6.23
C TYR A 49 -16.91 -1.30 -4.93
N TYR A 50 -16.05 -0.43 -4.45
CA TYR A 50 -15.26 -0.69 -3.24
C TYR A 50 -15.39 0.36 -2.14
N ARG A 51 -15.80 1.60 -2.46
CA ARG A 51 -15.95 2.66 -1.45
C ARG A 51 -17.05 2.38 -0.43
N GLU A 52 -18.13 1.74 -0.87
CA GLU A 52 -19.31 1.47 -0.03
C GLU A 52 -19.25 0.08 0.63
N LEU A 53 -18.34 -0.80 0.19
CA LEU A 53 -18.27 -2.18 0.67
C LEU A 53 -17.57 -2.34 2.00
N ILE A 54 -16.80 -1.35 2.46
CA ILE A 54 -16.10 -1.38 3.74
C ILE A 54 -16.57 -0.20 4.57
N PRO A 55 -17.54 -0.39 5.46
CA PRO A 55 -17.91 0.65 6.39
C PRO A 55 -16.72 0.91 7.32
N LEU A 56 -16.11 2.08 7.21
CA LEU A 56 -15.08 2.54 8.13
C LEU A 56 -15.75 3.01 9.41
N THR A 57 -16.07 2.08 10.29
CA THR A 57 -16.52 2.39 11.65
C THR A 57 -15.33 2.41 12.58
N LEU A 58 -15.29 3.40 13.50
CA LEU A 58 -14.27 3.40 14.53
C LEU A 58 -14.41 2.14 15.41
N PRO A 59 -13.29 1.52 15.82
CA PRO A 59 -13.34 0.39 16.73
C PRO A 59 -14.00 0.78 18.05
N ALA A 60 -14.80 -0.12 18.62
CA ALA A 60 -15.32 0.01 19.98
C ALA A 60 -14.22 -0.22 21.02
N ALA A 61 -14.49 0.16 22.27
CA ALA A 61 -13.54 -0.07 23.37
C ALA A 61 -13.09 -1.54 23.43
N GLY A 62 -11.79 -1.80 23.44
CA GLY A 62 -11.19 -3.12 23.43
C GLY A 62 -11.07 -3.78 22.04
N GLN A 63 -11.46 -3.08 20.99
CA GLN A 63 -11.28 -3.51 19.60
C GLN A 63 -10.15 -2.72 18.93
N GLN A 64 -9.69 -3.21 17.78
CA GLN A 64 -8.76 -2.52 16.90
C GLN A 64 -9.06 -2.86 15.44
N TYR A 65 -8.53 -2.08 14.52
CA TYR A 65 -8.61 -2.43 13.11
C TYR A 65 -7.82 -3.69 12.79
N ALA A 66 -8.34 -4.47 11.85
CA ALA A 66 -7.66 -5.63 11.27
C ALA A 66 -8.02 -5.74 9.78
N PHE A 67 -7.15 -6.40 9.01
CA PHE A 67 -7.50 -6.80 7.65
C PHE A 67 -8.36 -8.06 7.70
N ALA A 68 -9.56 -8.01 7.15
CA ALA A 68 -10.36 -9.18 6.84
C ALA A 68 -10.07 -9.60 5.39
N VAL A 69 -9.67 -10.85 5.19
CA VAL A 69 -9.37 -11.42 3.88
C VAL A 69 -10.22 -12.67 3.68
N ASP A 70 -11.05 -12.65 2.67
CA ASP A 70 -11.77 -13.83 2.20
C ASP A 70 -10.80 -14.73 1.41
N LEU A 71 -10.34 -15.80 2.04
CA LEU A 71 -9.38 -16.72 1.43
C LEU A 71 -10.02 -17.60 0.36
N ASP A 72 -11.32 -17.83 0.40
CA ASP A 72 -12.03 -18.60 -0.61
C ASP A 72 -12.18 -17.79 -1.91
N ALA A 73 -12.34 -16.48 -1.79
CA ALA A 73 -12.35 -15.56 -2.93
C ALA A 73 -10.95 -15.16 -3.42
N CYS A 74 -9.91 -15.39 -2.62
CA CYS A 74 -8.54 -14.98 -2.94
C CYS A 74 -7.92 -15.87 -4.01
N THR A 75 -7.64 -15.30 -5.20
CA THR A 75 -6.99 -16.02 -6.31
C THR A 75 -5.46 -16.01 -6.26
N GLY A 76 -4.84 -15.36 -5.28
CA GLY A 76 -3.39 -15.23 -5.20
C GLY A 76 -2.77 -14.28 -6.24
N CYS A 77 -3.55 -13.41 -6.87
CA CYS A 77 -3.11 -12.55 -7.99
C CYS A 77 -2.08 -11.48 -7.63
N LYS A 78 -1.78 -11.28 -6.34
CA LYS A 78 -0.84 -10.28 -5.81
C LYS A 78 -1.18 -8.81 -6.11
N ALA A 79 -2.38 -8.50 -6.58
CA ALA A 79 -2.80 -7.12 -6.84
C ALA A 79 -2.69 -6.24 -5.58
N CYS A 80 -3.05 -6.77 -4.40
CA CYS A 80 -2.90 -6.10 -3.12
C CYS A 80 -1.43 -5.82 -2.74
N VAL A 81 -0.50 -6.68 -3.16
CA VAL A 81 0.95 -6.49 -2.97
C VAL A 81 1.43 -5.34 -3.84
N THR A 82 1.07 -5.34 -5.11
CA THR A 82 1.42 -4.29 -6.08
C THR A 82 0.83 -2.94 -5.68
N ALA A 83 -0.44 -2.91 -5.26
CA ALA A 83 -1.10 -1.70 -4.79
C ALA A 83 -0.39 -1.10 -3.56
N CYS A 84 -0.07 -1.95 -2.57
CA CYS A 84 0.68 -1.54 -1.39
C CYS A 84 2.07 -0.99 -1.76
N HIS A 85 2.78 -1.68 -2.65
CA HIS A 85 4.12 -1.28 -3.10
C HIS A 85 4.08 0.09 -3.79
N SER A 86 3.18 0.28 -4.74
CA SER A 86 3.07 1.51 -5.52
C SER A 86 2.61 2.70 -4.67
N LEU A 87 1.63 2.49 -3.79
CA LEU A 87 1.08 3.55 -2.94
C LEU A 87 2.13 4.08 -1.95
N ASN A 88 2.93 3.19 -1.39
CA ASN A 88 3.89 3.54 -0.34
C ASN A 88 5.29 3.85 -0.88
N GLY A 89 5.50 3.81 -2.19
CA GLY A 89 6.79 4.04 -2.83
C GLY A 89 7.88 3.16 -2.23
N LEU A 90 7.63 1.85 -2.17
CA LEU A 90 8.55 0.88 -1.58
C LEU A 90 9.75 0.67 -2.51
N ASP A 91 10.91 0.33 -1.93
CA ASP A 91 12.09 -0.04 -2.68
C ASP A 91 11.90 -1.42 -3.36
N GLU A 92 12.75 -1.70 -4.36
CA GLU A 92 12.80 -2.99 -5.03
C GLU A 92 13.08 -4.11 -4.01
N GLY A 93 12.43 -4.95 -3.62
CA GLY A 93 12.63 -5.97 -2.57
C GLY A 93 12.10 -5.56 -1.18
N GLU A 94 11.50 -4.40 -1.04
CA GLU A 94 10.76 -4.01 0.16
C GLU A 94 9.30 -4.44 -0.01
N THR A 95 8.81 -5.32 0.87
CA THR A 95 7.45 -5.85 0.80
C THR A 95 6.77 -5.74 2.15
N TRP A 96 5.67 -4.99 2.24
CA TRP A 96 4.90 -4.84 3.48
C TRP A 96 3.69 -5.76 3.56
N ARG A 97 3.24 -6.26 2.43
CA ARG A 97 2.22 -7.28 2.28
C ARG A 97 2.71 -8.34 1.31
N ASP A 98 2.51 -9.59 1.64
CA ASP A 98 2.86 -10.70 0.76
C ASP A 98 1.68 -11.67 0.60
N VAL A 99 1.72 -12.42 -0.49
CA VAL A 99 0.76 -13.49 -0.80
C VAL A 99 1.56 -14.72 -1.23
N GLY A 100 1.49 -15.75 -0.40
CA GLY A 100 2.05 -17.06 -0.65
C GLY A 100 1.00 -18.10 -0.98
N THR A 101 1.46 -19.29 -1.32
CA THR A 101 0.61 -20.45 -1.56
C THR A 101 1.11 -21.63 -0.75
N LEU A 102 0.22 -22.24 0.01
CA LEU A 102 0.45 -23.52 0.68
C LEU A 102 -0.07 -24.64 -0.20
N PHE A 103 0.72 -25.68 -0.34
CA PHE A 103 0.35 -26.91 -1.02
C PHE A 103 0.32 -28.05 -0.02
N GLY A 104 -0.69 -28.91 -0.12
CA GLY A 104 -0.87 -30.05 0.75
C GLY A 104 -1.75 -31.12 0.14
N GLY A 105 -2.28 -32.03 0.98
CA GLY A 105 -3.12 -33.12 0.55
C GLY A 105 -2.34 -34.33 0.06
N THR A 106 -3.00 -35.19 -0.67
CA THR A 106 -2.44 -36.41 -1.29
C THR A 106 -2.42 -36.29 -2.80
N GLY A 107 -1.73 -37.17 -3.52
CA GLY A 107 -1.74 -37.17 -4.98
C GLY A 107 -3.13 -37.37 -5.59
N ALA A 108 -4.07 -37.97 -4.84
CA ALA A 108 -5.46 -38.17 -5.25
C ALA A 108 -6.35 -36.96 -4.91
N GLU A 109 -6.02 -36.23 -3.84
CA GLU A 109 -6.75 -35.04 -3.36
C GLU A 109 -5.76 -33.92 -3.03
N PRO A 110 -5.24 -33.20 -4.04
CA PRO A 110 -4.32 -32.10 -3.81
C PRO A 110 -5.09 -30.91 -3.23
N ILE A 111 -4.51 -30.23 -2.22
CA ILE A 111 -5.05 -29.03 -1.62
C ILE A 111 -4.10 -27.88 -1.92
N GLN A 112 -4.64 -26.76 -2.36
CA GLN A 112 -3.93 -25.49 -2.52
C GLN A 112 -4.68 -24.41 -1.77
N GLN A 113 -3.97 -23.65 -0.92
CA GLN A 113 -4.52 -22.53 -0.19
C GLN A 113 -3.63 -21.30 -0.38
N THR A 114 -4.23 -20.17 -0.73
CA THR A 114 -3.54 -18.88 -0.70
C THR A 114 -3.47 -18.36 0.73
N VAL A 115 -2.36 -17.74 1.09
CA VAL A 115 -2.14 -17.11 2.40
C VAL A 115 -1.65 -15.70 2.19
N THR A 116 -2.31 -14.73 2.79
CA THR A 116 -1.89 -13.34 2.77
C THR A 116 -1.28 -12.96 4.11
N THR A 117 -0.15 -12.25 4.08
CA THR A 117 0.51 -11.74 5.27
C THR A 117 0.71 -10.23 5.18
N ALA A 118 0.57 -9.55 6.30
CA ALA A 118 0.86 -8.14 6.47
C ALA A 118 1.12 -7.86 7.96
N CYS A 119 1.32 -6.60 8.35
CA CYS A 119 1.41 -6.24 9.75
C CYS A 119 0.10 -6.57 10.49
N HIS A 120 0.21 -7.24 11.63
CA HIS A 120 -0.94 -7.56 12.50
C HIS A 120 -1.27 -6.43 13.48
N HIS A 121 -0.47 -5.36 13.53
CA HIS A 121 -0.64 -4.26 14.48
C HIS A 121 -0.89 -4.76 15.91
N CYS A 122 0.00 -5.63 16.38
CA CYS A 122 -0.13 -6.42 17.60
C CYS A 122 -0.63 -5.62 18.81
N LEU A 123 -1.36 -6.26 19.71
CA LEU A 123 -1.79 -5.64 20.96
C LEU A 123 -0.57 -5.20 21.79
N ASP A 124 0.42 -6.08 21.88
CA ASP A 124 1.75 -5.82 22.46
C ASP A 124 2.82 -5.92 21.35
N PRO A 125 3.16 -4.81 20.69
CA PRO A 125 4.01 -4.84 19.49
C PRO A 125 5.48 -4.98 19.85
N ALA A 126 6.04 -6.19 19.70
CA ALA A 126 7.45 -6.48 19.99
C ALA A 126 8.43 -5.61 19.20
N CYS A 127 8.06 -5.16 17.99
CA CYS A 127 8.86 -4.22 17.20
C CYS A 127 8.98 -2.85 17.88
N MET A 128 7.91 -2.35 18.49
CA MET A 128 7.90 -1.10 19.25
C MET A 128 8.67 -1.25 20.56
N ASN A 129 8.37 -2.31 21.33
CA ASN A 129 9.02 -2.56 22.62
C ASN A 129 10.53 -2.81 22.49
N GLY A 130 10.96 -3.31 21.34
CA GLY A 130 12.38 -3.55 21.06
C GLY A 130 13.13 -2.38 20.40
N CYS A 131 12.46 -1.24 20.17
CA CYS A 131 13.06 -0.10 19.51
C CYS A 131 13.85 0.77 20.51
N PRO A 132 15.19 0.92 20.36
CA PRO A 132 16.00 1.67 21.33
C PRO A 132 15.79 3.18 21.27
N VAL A 133 15.17 3.69 20.19
CA VAL A 133 14.94 5.13 19.96
C VAL A 133 13.46 5.50 19.91
N ASN A 134 12.58 4.59 20.31
CA ASN A 134 11.12 4.80 20.31
C ASN A 134 10.56 5.27 18.96
N ALA A 135 11.10 4.78 17.85
CA ALA A 135 10.66 5.12 16.50
C ALA A 135 9.32 4.44 16.10
N TYR A 136 8.44 4.23 17.07
CA TYR A 136 7.11 3.67 16.87
C TYR A 136 6.08 4.38 17.74
N ASP A 137 4.87 4.50 17.21
CA ASP A 137 3.71 5.00 17.91
C ASP A 137 2.53 4.04 17.70
N LYS A 138 1.74 3.81 18.74
CA LYS A 138 0.51 3.02 18.65
C LYS A 138 -0.69 3.90 18.95
N ASP A 139 -1.57 4.03 17.98
CA ASP A 139 -2.82 4.76 18.13
C ASP A 139 -3.75 4.03 19.12
N PRO A 140 -4.17 4.67 20.22
CA PRO A 140 -4.95 4.02 21.25
C PRO A 140 -6.40 3.73 20.82
N VAL A 141 -6.91 4.38 19.78
CA VAL A 141 -8.28 4.20 19.29
C VAL A 141 -8.33 3.11 18.22
N THR A 142 -7.47 3.21 17.23
CA THR A 142 -7.48 2.31 16.07
C THR A 142 -6.61 1.07 16.25
N GLY A 143 -5.69 1.10 17.22
CA GLY A 143 -4.70 0.05 17.44
C GLY A 143 -3.58 0.02 16.40
N ILE A 144 -3.55 0.96 15.47
CA ILE A 144 -2.56 1.00 14.41
C ILE A 144 -1.19 1.35 14.99
N VAL A 145 -0.22 0.48 14.76
CA VAL A 145 1.18 0.72 15.11
C VAL A 145 1.86 1.37 13.91
N ARG A 146 2.29 2.61 14.05
CA ARG A 146 2.99 3.38 13.02
C ARG A 146 4.48 3.40 13.28
N HIS A 147 5.26 3.47 12.24
CA HIS A 147 6.70 3.72 12.31
C HIS A 147 6.95 5.22 12.10
N LEU A 148 7.85 5.78 12.88
CA LEU A 148 8.26 7.18 12.83
C LEU A 148 9.62 7.25 12.11
N ASP A 149 9.57 7.53 10.82
CA ASP A 149 10.73 7.47 9.92
C ASP A 149 11.85 8.44 10.33
N ASP A 150 11.49 9.61 10.87
CA ASP A 150 12.38 10.68 11.33
C ASP A 150 13.14 10.33 12.61
N GLN A 151 12.67 9.39 13.41
CA GLN A 151 13.31 8.94 14.63
C GLN A 151 14.16 7.68 14.44
N CYS A 152 14.01 7.01 13.29
CA CYS A 152 14.63 5.72 13.03
C CYS A 152 16.14 5.86 12.71
N ILE A 153 16.98 5.12 13.42
CA ILE A 153 18.44 5.04 13.20
C ILE A 153 18.86 3.83 12.34
N GLY A 154 17.91 3.06 11.83
CA GLY A 154 18.19 1.90 10.96
C GLY A 154 18.84 0.69 11.64
N CYS A 155 18.77 0.56 12.96
CA CYS A 155 19.43 -0.51 13.73
C CYS A 155 18.88 -1.92 13.47
N GLN A 156 17.72 -2.06 12.82
CA GLN A 156 17.08 -3.31 12.42
C GLN A 156 16.62 -4.25 13.55
N TYR A 157 16.70 -3.86 14.83
CA TYR A 157 16.23 -4.71 15.93
C TYR A 157 14.75 -5.07 15.82
N CYS A 158 13.93 -4.20 15.31
CA CYS A 158 12.51 -4.45 15.08
C CYS A 158 12.25 -5.57 14.07
N ILE A 159 13.13 -5.79 13.08
CA ILE A 159 13.08 -6.92 12.16
C ILE A 159 13.28 -8.22 12.93
N LEU A 160 14.31 -8.28 13.78
CA LEU A 160 14.62 -9.47 14.59
C LEU A 160 13.53 -9.76 15.64
N LYS A 161 12.83 -8.73 16.12
CA LYS A 161 11.79 -8.85 17.14
C LYS A 161 10.44 -9.26 16.57
N CYS A 162 10.18 -9.01 15.29
CA CYS A 162 8.89 -9.31 14.67
C CYS A 162 8.79 -10.80 14.32
N PRO A 163 7.84 -11.57 14.93
CA PRO A 163 7.70 -13.00 14.60
C PRO A 163 7.10 -13.23 13.21
N TYR A 164 6.61 -12.16 12.55
CA TYR A 164 5.95 -12.22 11.24
C TYR A 164 6.82 -11.66 10.11
N ASP A 165 8.08 -11.29 10.40
CA ASP A 165 9.01 -10.69 9.43
C ASP A 165 8.44 -9.50 8.63
N VAL A 166 7.65 -8.65 9.28
CA VAL A 166 6.97 -7.53 8.62
C VAL A 166 7.85 -6.29 8.42
N PRO A 167 8.60 -5.80 9.44
CA PRO A 167 9.46 -4.65 9.22
C PRO A 167 10.56 -4.97 8.22
N LYS A 168 10.77 -4.09 7.23
CA LYS A 168 11.79 -4.24 6.19
C LYS A 168 12.75 -3.07 6.19
N TYR A 169 14.02 -3.33 5.91
CA TYR A 169 15.04 -2.30 5.81
C TYR A 169 15.07 -1.70 4.40
N SER A 170 14.81 -0.41 4.31
CA SER A 170 14.98 0.36 3.08
C SER A 170 16.43 0.77 2.92
N LYS A 171 17.14 0.17 1.98
CA LYS A 171 18.54 0.51 1.68
C LYS A 171 18.67 1.94 1.16
N LYS A 172 17.67 2.40 0.42
CA LYS A 172 17.67 3.74 -0.17
C LYS A 172 17.50 4.83 0.88
N ARG A 173 16.71 4.58 1.93
CA ARG A 173 16.46 5.53 3.01
C ARG A 173 17.37 5.34 4.22
N GLY A 174 18.00 4.17 4.37
CA GLY A 174 18.83 3.82 5.54
C GLY A 174 18.04 3.56 6.83
N ILE A 175 16.74 3.34 6.74
CA ILE A 175 15.82 3.12 7.87
C ILE A 175 15.00 1.86 7.70
N VAL A 176 14.39 1.39 8.78
CA VAL A 176 13.37 0.33 8.71
C VAL A 176 12.01 0.97 8.45
N ARG A 177 11.18 0.30 7.68
CA ARG A 177 9.80 0.69 7.41
C ARG A 177 8.87 -0.52 7.55
N LYS A 178 7.59 -0.28 7.75
CA LYS A 178 6.58 -1.34 7.81
C LYS A 178 5.19 -0.82 7.44
N CYS A 179 4.28 -1.74 7.19
CA CYS A 179 2.86 -1.44 6.99
C CYS A 179 2.29 -0.56 8.11
N ASP A 180 1.63 0.50 7.74
CA ASP A 180 0.90 1.45 8.61
C ASP A 180 -0.61 1.32 8.48
N MET A 181 -1.10 0.24 7.87
CA MET A 181 -2.52 -0.02 7.55
C MET A 181 -3.14 1.07 6.66
N CYS A 182 -2.33 1.74 5.84
CA CYS A 182 -2.75 2.89 5.05
C CYS A 182 -3.43 3.97 5.90
N SER A 183 -2.85 4.29 7.06
CA SER A 183 -3.44 5.18 8.08
C SER A 183 -3.83 6.54 7.52
N GLY A 184 -3.08 7.08 6.57
CA GLY A 184 -3.42 8.32 5.88
C GLY A 184 -4.72 8.23 5.06
N ARG A 185 -4.96 7.10 4.41
CA ARG A 185 -6.21 6.85 3.66
C ARG A 185 -7.39 6.65 4.62
N LEU A 186 -7.18 5.90 5.69
CA LEU A 186 -8.21 5.70 6.72
C LEU A 186 -8.62 7.03 7.35
N ALA A 187 -7.67 7.93 7.64
CA ALA A 187 -7.96 9.28 8.14
C ALA A 187 -8.75 10.13 7.13
N ALA A 188 -8.58 9.89 5.83
CA ALA A 188 -9.36 10.53 4.76
C ALA A 188 -10.71 9.84 4.48
N GLY A 189 -11.09 8.80 5.25
CA GLY A 189 -12.31 8.02 5.03
C GLY A 189 -12.22 7.09 3.81
N GLU A 190 -11.01 6.73 3.39
CA GLU A 190 -10.77 5.84 2.25
C GLU A 190 -10.34 4.45 2.73
N ALA A 191 -10.76 3.42 2.00
CA ALA A 191 -10.29 2.06 2.25
C ALA A 191 -8.76 1.93 2.00
N PRO A 192 -8.08 0.99 2.68
CA PRO A 192 -6.71 0.61 2.34
C PRO A 192 -6.54 0.24 0.86
N ALA A 193 -5.30 0.32 0.35
CA ALA A 193 -4.99 0.01 -1.05
C ALA A 193 -5.13 -1.48 -1.38
#